data_c1ae201ed47ac59cb74839b5380b8a13
#
_entry.id   c1ae201ed47ac59cb74839b5380b8a13
#
_cell.length_a   1.000
_cell.length_b   1.000
_cell.length_c   1.000
_cell.angle_alpha   90.00
_cell.angle_beta   90.00
_cell.angle_gamma   90.00
#
_symmetry.space_group_name_H-M   'P 1'
#
loop_
_entity.id
_entity.type
_entity.pdbx_description
1 polymer ?
#
loop_
_entity_poly.entity_id
_entity_poly.type
_entity_poly.pdbx_seq_one_letter_code
_entity_poly.pdbx_strand_id
1 'polypeptide(L)'
;MKKITSIFLVAILYGCGSSISPVDQGLIDQVMHIGNGSEPQGLDPHIVTGVPEHHLLITMCEGLTISNPEGGANLPGMAESWEISEDGKTYIFNIRKDAKWSNGDEFLAEDMVWSWMRVLTPSLGSQYPDMLYYVVGAEDFNKGIISDFSKVGVKALDEKTLEVNLNNPTPFFLGLLSHYSTWPVHKETVLEFGEIDDRQGLWTRPGNFVCNGPMNLKSVSYTHLRAHET
;
A
#
# COMPACT_ATOMS: atom_id res chain seq x y z
N MET A 1 -69.64 28.36 -7.82
CA MET A 1 -68.38 28.44 -7.11
C MET A 1 -68.04 27.08 -6.49
N LYS A 2 -67.72 26.02 -7.26
CA LYS A 2 -67.38 24.66 -6.71
C LYS A 2 -66.54 23.83 -7.69
N LYS A 3 -65.53 24.40 -8.41
CA LYS A 3 -64.70 23.64 -9.36
C LYS A 3 -63.18 23.97 -9.30
N ILE A 4 -62.70 24.66 -8.27
CA ILE A 4 -61.30 25.08 -8.20
C ILE A 4 -60.48 24.29 -7.16
N THR A 5 -61.11 23.48 -6.29
CA THR A 5 -60.41 22.79 -5.15
C THR A 5 -59.85 21.44 -5.50
N SER A 6 -60.07 20.88 -6.70
CA SER A 6 -59.57 19.51 -7.06
C SER A 6 -58.22 19.48 -7.82
N ILE A 7 -57.64 20.61 -8.21
CA ILE A 7 -56.42 20.63 -9.01
C ILE A 7 -55.14 20.73 -8.13
N PHE A 8 -55.28 21.10 -6.86
CA PHE A 8 -54.12 21.31 -5.97
C PHE A 8 -53.66 20.04 -5.23
N LEU A 9 -54.36 18.92 -5.33
CA LEU A 9 -54.03 17.68 -4.59
C LEU A 9 -53.18 16.68 -5.40
N VAL A 10 -52.94 16.93 -6.69
CA VAL A 10 -52.17 16.00 -7.56
C VAL A 10 -50.70 16.38 -7.66
N ALA A 11 -50.31 17.58 -7.22
CA ALA A 11 -48.94 18.08 -7.36
C ALA A 11 -47.95 17.62 -6.24
N ILE A 12 -48.42 16.92 -5.20
CA ILE A 12 -47.59 16.53 -4.02
C ILE A 12 -47.04 15.10 -4.10
N LEU A 13 -47.44 14.31 -5.10
CA LEU A 13 -47.02 12.90 -5.20
C LEU A 13 -45.83 12.63 -6.13
N TYR A 14 -45.14 13.65 -6.65
CA TYR A 14 -43.97 13.50 -7.49
C TYR A 14 -42.61 13.78 -6.77
N GLY A 15 -42.60 13.73 -5.45
CA GLY A 15 -41.43 14.14 -4.62
C GLY A 15 -40.62 13.02 -3.97
N CYS A 16 -40.83 11.74 -4.33
CA CYS A 16 -39.96 10.65 -3.90
C CYS A 16 -39.29 10.02 -5.12
N GLY A 17 -38.42 10.73 -5.76
CA GLY A 17 -37.39 10.12 -6.56
C GLY A 17 -36.50 9.32 -5.58
N SER A 18 -36.47 7.99 -5.71
CA SER A 18 -35.48 7.16 -4.99
C SER A 18 -34.08 7.61 -5.41
N SER A 19 -33.47 8.49 -4.62
CA SER A 19 -32.05 8.78 -4.81
C SER A 19 -31.27 7.48 -4.55
N ILE A 20 -30.55 7.03 -5.56
CA ILE A 20 -29.59 5.91 -5.41
C ILE A 20 -28.67 6.24 -4.23
N SER A 21 -28.48 5.28 -3.33
CA SER A 21 -27.57 5.51 -2.20
C SER A 21 -26.13 5.76 -2.71
N PRO A 22 -25.29 6.53 -2.00
CA PRO A 22 -23.88 6.71 -2.39
C PRO A 22 -23.13 5.38 -2.56
N VAL A 23 -23.53 4.34 -1.82
CA VAL A 23 -22.94 3.00 -1.92
C VAL A 23 -23.36 2.32 -3.23
N ASP A 24 -24.64 2.36 -3.58
CA ASP A 24 -25.15 1.78 -4.83
C ASP A 24 -24.57 2.52 -6.04
N GLN A 25 -24.48 3.85 -5.96
CA GLN A 25 -23.84 4.64 -7.00
C GLN A 25 -22.35 4.29 -7.14
N GLY A 26 -21.65 4.09 -6.02
CA GLY A 26 -20.25 3.66 -6.00
C GLY A 26 -20.03 2.31 -6.67
N LEU A 27 -20.97 1.36 -6.51
CA LEU A 27 -20.92 0.07 -7.22
C LEU A 27 -21.05 0.25 -8.74
N ILE A 28 -21.93 1.15 -9.19
CA ILE A 28 -22.11 1.47 -10.62
C ILE A 28 -20.85 2.14 -11.18
N ASP A 29 -20.31 3.09 -10.46
CA ASP A 29 -19.16 3.89 -10.89
C ASP A 29 -17.82 3.18 -10.67
N GLN A 30 -17.82 1.99 -10.05
CA GLN A 30 -16.63 1.25 -9.61
C GLN A 30 -15.75 2.11 -8.68
N VAL A 31 -16.38 2.84 -7.77
CA VAL A 31 -15.73 3.73 -6.80
C VAL A 31 -16.10 3.33 -5.38
N MET A 32 -15.10 2.99 -4.58
CA MET A 32 -15.27 2.73 -3.16
C MET A 32 -15.05 4.02 -2.36
N HIS A 33 -16.02 4.39 -1.53
CA HIS A 33 -15.89 5.51 -0.60
C HIS A 33 -15.55 4.97 0.79
N ILE A 34 -14.38 5.34 1.29
CA ILE A 34 -13.89 4.89 2.60
C ILE A 34 -13.94 6.06 3.58
N GLY A 35 -14.73 5.88 4.67
CA GLY A 35 -14.70 6.77 5.82
C GLY A 35 -13.55 6.37 6.77
N ASN A 36 -12.47 7.13 6.76
CA ASN A 36 -11.22 6.74 7.43
C ASN A 36 -11.11 7.22 8.89
N GLY A 37 -12.14 7.88 9.44
CA GLY A 37 -12.15 8.38 10.82
C GLY A 37 -11.25 9.59 11.09
N SER A 38 -10.06 9.64 10.52
CA SER A 38 -9.13 10.78 10.54
C SER A 38 -8.34 10.89 9.25
N GLU A 39 -7.79 12.07 8.99
CA GLU A 39 -6.94 12.34 7.84
C GLU A 39 -5.62 11.57 7.95
N PRO A 40 -5.16 10.91 6.87
CA PRO A 40 -3.82 10.35 6.81
C PRO A 40 -2.78 11.48 6.73
N GLN A 41 -1.64 11.31 7.39
CA GLN A 41 -0.51 12.24 7.27
C GLN A 41 0.17 12.17 5.89
N GLY A 42 0.00 11.05 5.20
CA GLY A 42 0.52 10.74 3.88
C GLY A 42 0.17 9.33 3.49
N LEU A 43 0.63 8.89 2.33
CA LEU A 43 0.42 7.51 1.84
C LEU A 43 1.73 6.85 1.40
N ASP A 44 2.88 7.40 1.79
CA ASP A 44 4.17 6.74 1.59
C ASP A 44 4.36 5.64 2.63
N PRO A 45 4.31 4.35 2.25
CA PRO A 45 4.34 3.23 3.19
C PRO A 45 5.66 3.14 3.95
N HIS A 46 6.74 3.73 3.43
CA HIS A 46 8.05 3.72 4.08
C HIS A 46 8.22 4.82 5.15
N ILE A 47 7.27 5.77 5.26
CA ILE A 47 7.37 6.93 6.16
C ILE A 47 6.24 6.96 7.20
N VAL A 48 5.01 6.62 6.77
CA VAL A 48 3.82 6.74 7.63
C VAL A 48 3.79 5.70 8.74
N THR A 49 3.09 6.01 9.85
CA THR A 49 3.06 5.16 11.04
C THR A 49 1.65 4.93 11.60
N GLY A 50 0.64 5.55 10.99
CA GLY A 50 -0.70 5.59 11.56
C GLY A 50 -1.63 4.46 11.09
N VAL A 51 -2.64 4.18 11.91
CA VAL A 51 -3.74 3.27 11.56
C VAL A 51 -4.57 3.80 10.38
N PRO A 52 -4.86 5.12 10.28
CA PRO A 52 -5.57 5.68 9.12
C PRO A 52 -4.85 5.42 7.80
N GLU A 53 -3.53 5.55 7.78
CA GLU A 53 -2.70 5.28 6.62
C GLU A 53 -2.73 3.79 6.26
N HIS A 54 -2.60 2.92 7.26
CA HIS A 54 -2.65 1.47 7.07
C HIS A 54 -3.97 1.03 6.41
N HIS A 55 -5.11 1.52 6.88
CA HIS A 55 -6.42 1.17 6.31
C HIS A 55 -6.55 1.53 4.83
N LEU A 56 -5.93 2.62 4.39
CA LEU A 56 -5.93 3.00 2.99
C LEU A 56 -4.92 2.18 2.19
N LEU A 57 -3.71 2.00 2.72
CA LEU A 57 -2.65 1.27 2.03
C LEU A 57 -3.04 -0.18 1.73
N ILE A 58 -3.67 -0.91 2.68
CA ILE A 58 -4.11 -2.30 2.44
C ILE A 58 -5.18 -2.45 1.36
N THR A 59 -5.86 -1.38 0.96
CA THR A 59 -6.82 -1.43 -0.16
C THR A 59 -6.17 -1.20 -1.51
N MET A 60 -5.01 -0.56 -1.55
CA MET A 60 -4.35 -0.12 -2.78
C MET A 60 -3.04 -0.85 -3.05
N CYS A 61 -2.39 -1.38 -2.02
CA CYS A 61 -1.06 -1.97 -2.10
C CYS A 61 -1.00 -3.32 -1.41
N GLU A 62 -0.06 -4.16 -1.80
CA GLU A 62 0.23 -5.43 -1.13
C GLU A 62 1.73 -5.73 -1.10
N GLY A 63 2.15 -6.52 -0.10
CA GLY A 63 3.51 -7.01 0.03
C GLY A 63 3.75 -8.34 -0.68
N LEU A 64 4.92 -8.94 -0.44
CA LEU A 64 5.21 -10.31 -0.90
C LEU A 64 4.20 -11.29 -0.32
N THR A 65 3.82 -11.10 0.93
CA THR A 65 2.79 -11.87 1.63
C THR A 65 1.73 -10.94 2.20
N ILE A 66 0.55 -11.46 2.44
CA ILE A 66 -0.55 -10.75 3.11
C ILE A 66 -0.94 -11.47 4.39
N SER A 67 -1.44 -10.72 5.37
CA SER A 67 -1.97 -11.29 6.60
C SER A 67 -3.24 -12.10 6.31
N ASN A 68 -3.35 -13.28 6.92
CA ASN A 68 -4.56 -14.07 6.82
C ASN A 68 -5.63 -13.47 7.75
N PRO A 69 -6.77 -12.99 7.24
CA PRO A 69 -7.83 -12.40 8.07
C PRO A 69 -8.48 -13.40 9.04
N GLU A 70 -8.36 -14.69 8.75
CA GLU A 70 -8.85 -15.78 9.64
C GLU A 70 -7.80 -16.21 10.67
N GLY A 71 -6.61 -15.59 10.66
CA GLY A 71 -5.47 -15.99 11.48
C GLY A 71 -4.68 -17.16 10.91
N GLY A 72 -3.53 -17.45 11.52
CA GLY A 72 -2.66 -18.55 11.08
C GLY A 72 -1.56 -18.08 10.11
N ALA A 73 -1.20 -18.93 9.15
CA ALA A 73 -0.11 -18.64 8.23
C ALA A 73 -0.45 -17.51 7.26
N ASN A 74 0.55 -16.72 6.91
CA ASN A 74 0.42 -15.70 5.88
C ASN A 74 0.00 -16.31 4.53
N LEU A 75 -0.77 -15.54 3.78
CA LEU A 75 -1.22 -15.91 2.45
C LEU A 75 -0.29 -15.30 1.37
N PRO A 76 -0.27 -15.87 0.15
CA PRO A 76 0.36 -15.25 -1.00
C PRO A 76 -0.14 -13.82 -1.26
N GLY A 77 0.80 -12.92 -1.57
CA GLY A 77 0.55 -11.57 -2.05
C GLY A 77 1.14 -11.39 -3.45
N MET A 78 2.15 -10.51 -3.61
CA MET A 78 2.90 -10.42 -4.86
C MET A 78 3.72 -11.69 -5.14
N ALA A 79 4.17 -12.40 -4.11
CA ALA A 79 4.71 -13.74 -4.25
C ALA A 79 3.57 -14.77 -4.29
N GLU A 80 3.52 -15.60 -5.35
CA GLU A 80 2.57 -16.71 -5.44
C GLU A 80 2.98 -17.91 -4.57
N SER A 81 4.29 -18.04 -4.31
CA SER A 81 4.87 -19.10 -3.48
C SER A 81 6.26 -18.69 -2.98
N TRP A 82 6.76 -19.45 -2.01
CA TRP A 82 8.13 -19.32 -1.51
C TRP A 82 8.67 -20.65 -1.03
N GLU A 83 9.99 -20.76 -1.07
CA GLU A 83 10.75 -21.87 -0.53
C GLU A 83 11.63 -21.37 0.61
N ILE A 84 11.83 -22.21 1.63
CA ILE A 84 12.66 -21.89 2.79
C ILE A 84 13.74 -22.97 2.88
N SER A 85 15.01 -22.55 2.99
CA SER A 85 16.12 -23.48 3.18
C SER A 85 15.98 -24.31 4.47
N GLU A 86 16.62 -25.48 4.54
CA GLU A 86 16.57 -26.36 5.70
C GLU A 86 17.04 -25.68 7.00
N ASP A 87 18.00 -24.74 6.90
CA ASP A 87 18.49 -23.95 8.04
C ASP A 87 17.59 -22.76 8.38
N GLY A 88 16.50 -22.53 7.63
CA GLY A 88 15.53 -21.47 7.87
C GLY A 88 16.03 -20.06 7.62
N LYS A 89 17.14 -19.88 6.88
CA LYS A 89 17.77 -18.58 6.68
C LYS A 89 17.62 -18.02 5.28
N THR A 90 17.41 -18.84 4.27
CA THR A 90 17.23 -18.39 2.88
C THR A 90 15.79 -18.60 2.45
N TYR A 91 15.20 -17.55 1.93
CA TYR A 91 13.87 -17.55 1.33
C TYR A 91 13.99 -17.25 -0.16
N ILE A 92 13.36 -18.07 -0.99
CA ILE A 92 13.21 -17.84 -2.42
C ILE A 92 11.75 -17.57 -2.69
N PHE A 93 11.41 -16.34 -3.07
CA PHE A 93 10.05 -15.93 -3.40
C PHE A 93 9.86 -15.98 -4.92
N ASN A 94 8.79 -16.64 -5.35
CA ASN A 94 8.36 -16.65 -6.75
C ASN A 94 7.24 -15.60 -6.91
N ILE A 95 7.52 -14.54 -7.65
CA ILE A 95 6.58 -13.45 -7.92
C ILE A 95 5.58 -13.91 -8.98
N ARG A 96 4.30 -13.59 -8.81
CA ARG A 96 3.24 -13.91 -9.76
C ARG A 96 3.60 -13.37 -11.15
N LYS A 97 3.36 -14.17 -12.18
CA LYS A 97 3.65 -13.79 -13.59
C LYS A 97 2.80 -12.63 -14.08
N ASP A 98 1.58 -12.51 -13.55
CA ASP A 98 0.62 -11.45 -13.87
C ASP A 98 0.71 -10.23 -12.95
N ALA A 99 1.68 -10.23 -12.02
CA ALA A 99 1.91 -9.12 -11.10
C ALA A 99 2.25 -7.84 -11.89
N LYS A 100 1.47 -6.79 -11.61
CA LYS A 100 1.61 -5.48 -12.27
C LYS A 100 1.41 -4.34 -11.29
N TRP A 101 1.98 -3.23 -11.65
CA TRP A 101 1.67 -1.94 -11.07
C TRP A 101 0.35 -1.39 -11.65
N SER A 102 -0.30 -0.47 -10.95
CA SER A 102 -1.59 0.10 -11.34
C SER A 102 -1.54 0.97 -12.61
N ASN A 103 -0.36 1.39 -13.03
CA ASN A 103 -0.11 2.08 -14.30
C ASN A 103 0.07 1.10 -15.49
N GLY A 104 0.11 -0.20 -15.21
CA GLY A 104 0.24 -1.27 -16.21
C GLY A 104 1.67 -1.82 -16.38
N ASP A 105 2.66 -1.22 -15.74
CA ASP A 105 4.03 -1.71 -15.73
C ASP A 105 4.11 -3.09 -15.08
N GLU A 106 5.05 -3.92 -15.52
CA GLU A 106 5.29 -5.22 -14.91
C GLU A 106 5.93 -5.04 -13.53
N PHE A 107 5.50 -5.84 -12.58
CA PHE A 107 6.13 -5.91 -11.26
C PHE A 107 7.28 -6.92 -11.30
N LEU A 108 8.48 -6.48 -10.95
CA LEU A 108 9.70 -7.27 -11.02
C LEU A 108 10.31 -7.51 -9.62
N ALA A 109 11.11 -8.55 -9.49
CA ALA A 109 11.87 -8.81 -8.27
C ALA A 109 12.79 -7.64 -7.87
N GLU A 110 13.31 -6.91 -8.86
CA GLU A 110 14.15 -5.74 -8.65
C GLU A 110 13.39 -4.58 -7.99
N ASP A 111 12.06 -4.49 -8.17
CA ASP A 111 11.24 -3.49 -7.49
C ASP A 111 11.27 -3.69 -5.97
N MET A 112 11.28 -4.95 -5.51
CA MET A 112 11.45 -5.27 -4.10
C MET A 112 12.83 -4.88 -3.58
N VAL A 113 13.88 -5.19 -4.35
CA VAL A 113 15.27 -4.85 -4.00
C VAL A 113 15.40 -3.33 -3.84
N TRP A 114 14.90 -2.56 -4.82
CA TRP A 114 14.94 -1.11 -4.76
C TRP A 114 14.09 -0.54 -3.61
N SER A 115 12.92 -1.09 -3.37
CA SER A 115 12.02 -0.64 -2.30
C SER A 115 12.63 -0.86 -0.92
N TRP A 116 13.30 -2.00 -0.72
CA TRP A 116 14.00 -2.26 0.54
C TRP A 116 15.27 -1.41 0.69
N MET A 117 15.95 -1.11 -0.41
CA MET A 117 17.03 -0.12 -0.38
C MET A 117 16.49 1.24 0.07
N ARG A 118 15.34 1.67 -0.46
CA ARG A 118 14.72 2.94 -0.09
C ARG A 118 14.35 3.01 1.38
N VAL A 119 13.60 2.03 1.90
CA VAL A 119 13.17 2.04 3.31
C VAL A 119 14.35 1.97 4.28
N LEU A 120 15.44 1.30 3.89
CA LEU A 120 16.68 1.20 4.66
C LEU A 120 17.62 2.39 4.47
N THR A 121 17.38 3.29 3.51
CA THR A 121 18.20 4.47 3.30
C THR A 121 18.17 5.38 4.53
N PRO A 122 19.33 5.68 5.17
CA PRO A 122 19.36 6.42 6.44
C PRO A 122 18.69 7.79 6.36
N SER A 123 18.90 8.53 5.25
CA SER A 123 18.36 9.88 5.06
C SER A 123 16.85 9.92 4.86
N LEU A 124 16.21 8.81 4.44
CA LEU A 124 14.75 8.72 4.38
C LEU A 124 14.14 8.82 5.80
N GLY A 125 14.82 8.29 6.81
CA GLY A 125 14.34 8.34 8.19
C GLY A 125 13.02 7.59 8.39
N SER A 126 12.90 6.41 7.77
CA SER A 126 11.79 5.49 8.01
C SER A 126 11.65 5.20 9.50
N GLN A 127 10.42 5.00 9.96
CA GLN A 127 10.15 4.68 11.37
C GLN A 127 10.20 3.18 11.67
N TYR A 128 10.08 2.33 10.65
CA TYR A 128 10.05 0.87 10.78
C TYR A 128 11.10 0.13 9.92
N PRO A 129 12.35 0.62 9.81
CA PRO A 129 13.38 -0.08 9.06
C PRO A 129 13.77 -1.39 9.75
N ASP A 130 13.55 -1.48 11.07
CA ASP A 130 13.83 -2.62 11.94
C ASP A 130 13.02 -3.88 11.56
N MET A 131 11.91 -3.73 10.84
CA MET A 131 11.19 -4.87 10.24
C MET A 131 12.09 -5.68 9.30
N LEU A 132 13.09 -5.05 8.68
CA LEU A 132 14.04 -5.68 7.76
C LEU A 132 15.41 -5.99 8.39
N TYR A 133 15.66 -5.69 9.67
CA TYR A 133 16.96 -5.95 10.31
C TYR A 133 17.30 -7.44 10.47
N TYR A 134 16.33 -8.30 10.25
CA TYR A 134 16.54 -9.75 10.17
C TYR A 134 17.30 -10.16 8.90
N VAL A 135 17.25 -9.34 7.85
CA VAL A 135 17.98 -9.55 6.59
C VAL A 135 19.46 -9.22 6.79
N VAL A 136 20.34 -10.06 6.24
CA VAL A 136 21.79 -9.88 6.31
C VAL A 136 22.16 -8.46 5.88
N GLY A 137 22.96 -7.76 6.68
CA GLY A 137 23.48 -6.43 6.38
C GLY A 137 22.47 -5.28 6.36
N ALA A 138 21.16 -5.53 6.54
CA ALA A 138 20.14 -4.49 6.47
C ALA A 138 20.29 -3.44 7.59
N GLU A 139 20.53 -3.88 8.82
CA GLU A 139 20.77 -2.98 9.96
C GLU A 139 22.03 -2.13 9.75
N ASP A 140 23.11 -2.74 9.29
CA ASP A 140 24.39 -2.06 9.04
C ASP A 140 24.24 -1.01 7.93
N PHE A 141 23.47 -1.32 6.88
CA PHE A 141 23.16 -0.36 5.82
C PHE A 141 22.31 0.80 6.36
N ASN A 142 21.26 0.51 7.09
CA ASN A 142 20.39 1.56 7.65
C ASN A 142 21.12 2.45 8.67
N LYS A 143 22.08 1.92 9.41
CA LYS A 143 22.93 2.69 10.34
C LYS A 143 24.10 3.42 9.67
N GLY A 144 24.26 3.27 8.35
CA GLY A 144 25.37 3.87 7.59
C GLY A 144 26.75 3.25 7.87
N ILE A 145 26.79 2.05 8.48
CA ILE A 145 28.03 1.29 8.71
C ILE A 145 28.55 0.75 7.37
N ILE A 146 27.65 0.28 6.50
CA ILE A 146 27.95 -0.05 5.11
C ILE A 146 27.15 0.89 4.19
N SER A 147 27.74 1.29 3.07
CA SER A 147 27.13 2.15 2.06
C SER A 147 26.75 1.40 0.78
N ASP A 148 27.23 0.18 0.63
CA ASP A 148 27.01 -0.65 -0.55
C ASP A 148 25.84 -1.60 -0.30
N PHE A 149 24.67 -1.30 -0.91
CA PHE A 149 23.45 -2.09 -0.76
C PHE A 149 23.60 -3.53 -1.29
N SER A 150 24.53 -3.78 -2.21
CA SER A 150 24.78 -5.14 -2.72
C SER A 150 25.22 -6.14 -1.63
N LYS A 151 25.61 -5.64 -0.47
CA LYS A 151 25.96 -6.45 0.73
C LYS A 151 24.74 -6.80 1.58
N VAL A 152 23.59 -6.22 1.29
CA VAL A 152 22.33 -6.58 1.95
C VAL A 152 21.81 -7.87 1.34
N GLY A 153 21.34 -8.78 2.19
CA GLY A 153 20.92 -10.12 1.81
C GLY A 153 19.59 -10.19 1.06
N VAL A 154 19.34 -9.27 0.13
CA VAL A 154 18.19 -9.29 -0.77
C VAL A 154 18.68 -9.14 -2.21
N LYS A 155 18.19 -10.00 -3.12
CA LYS A 155 18.67 -10.04 -4.50
C LYS A 155 17.61 -10.57 -5.44
N ALA A 156 17.39 -9.92 -6.58
CA ALA A 156 16.69 -10.49 -7.70
C ALA A 156 17.59 -11.52 -8.40
N LEU A 157 17.15 -12.77 -8.47
CA LEU A 157 17.84 -13.83 -9.22
C LEU A 157 17.51 -13.78 -10.70
N ASP A 158 16.26 -13.39 -10.99
CA ASP A 158 15.72 -13.09 -12.31
C ASP A 158 14.53 -12.12 -12.15
N GLU A 159 13.79 -11.87 -13.22
CA GLU A 159 12.67 -10.91 -13.22
C GLU A 159 11.56 -11.23 -12.20
N LYS A 160 11.37 -12.51 -11.87
CA LYS A 160 10.25 -12.97 -11.02
C LYS A 160 10.71 -13.77 -9.80
N THR A 161 12.01 -13.89 -9.56
CA THR A 161 12.55 -14.66 -8.44
C THR A 161 13.40 -13.76 -7.54
N LEU A 162 12.97 -13.64 -6.28
CA LEU A 162 13.65 -12.86 -5.25
C LEU A 162 14.25 -13.79 -4.20
N GLU A 163 15.55 -13.66 -3.95
CA GLU A 163 16.26 -14.32 -2.85
C GLU A 163 16.40 -13.36 -1.67
N VAL A 164 16.10 -13.87 -0.46
CA VAL A 164 16.31 -13.13 0.80
C VAL A 164 17.08 -14.02 1.77
N ASN A 165 18.19 -13.50 2.27
CA ASN A 165 19.06 -14.17 3.24
C ASN A 165 18.97 -13.51 4.61
N LEU A 166 18.68 -14.27 5.65
CA LEU A 166 18.50 -13.82 7.02
C LEU A 166 19.75 -14.09 7.87
N ASN A 167 20.01 -13.23 8.84
CA ASN A 167 21.08 -13.42 9.83
C ASN A 167 20.87 -14.71 10.66
N ASN A 168 19.63 -14.98 11.04
CA ASN A 168 19.23 -16.13 11.82
C ASN A 168 17.88 -16.68 11.34
N PRO A 169 17.56 -17.96 11.62
CA PRO A 169 16.23 -18.49 11.37
C PRO A 169 15.17 -17.64 12.06
N THR A 170 14.21 -17.12 11.29
CA THR A 170 13.17 -16.20 11.77
C THR A 170 11.79 -16.71 11.38
N PRO A 171 11.15 -17.56 12.18
CA PRO A 171 9.87 -18.22 11.82
C PRO A 171 8.72 -17.24 11.53
N PHE A 172 8.79 -16.02 12.08
CA PHE A 172 7.78 -14.96 11.88
C PHE A 172 8.11 -14.00 10.74
N PHE A 173 9.18 -14.25 9.96
CA PHE A 173 9.64 -13.34 8.90
C PHE A 173 8.55 -13.04 7.87
N LEU A 174 7.78 -14.05 7.44
CA LEU A 174 6.66 -13.84 6.52
C LEU A 174 5.60 -12.87 7.09
N GLY A 175 5.39 -12.90 8.42
CA GLY A 175 4.50 -11.95 9.10
C GLY A 175 5.00 -10.52 9.04
N LEU A 176 6.32 -10.29 9.11
CA LEU A 176 6.90 -8.95 8.95
C LEU A 176 6.66 -8.42 7.54
N LEU A 177 6.71 -9.28 6.52
CA LEU A 177 6.52 -8.91 5.12
C LEU A 177 5.07 -8.53 4.77
N SER A 178 4.12 -8.80 5.65
CA SER A 178 2.74 -8.31 5.50
C SER A 178 2.52 -6.90 6.07
N HIS A 179 3.53 -6.30 6.70
CA HIS A 179 3.47 -4.92 7.19
C HIS A 179 3.83 -3.93 6.08
N TYR A 180 3.04 -2.87 5.93
CA TYR A 180 3.16 -1.92 4.82
C TYR A 180 4.56 -1.28 4.68
N SER A 181 5.33 -1.14 5.76
CA SER A 181 6.69 -0.58 5.68
C SER A 181 7.67 -1.44 4.87
N THR A 182 7.34 -2.71 4.62
CA THR A 182 8.15 -3.62 3.81
C THR A 182 7.62 -3.78 2.38
N TRP A 183 6.50 -3.11 2.05
CA TRP A 183 5.86 -3.24 0.75
C TRP A 183 6.62 -2.49 -0.34
N PRO A 184 6.46 -2.91 -1.60
CA PRO A 184 7.12 -2.24 -2.71
C PRO A 184 6.49 -0.89 -3.01
N VAL A 185 7.31 0.02 -3.55
CA VAL A 185 6.90 1.29 -4.12
C VAL A 185 7.45 1.42 -5.54
N HIS A 186 6.68 2.03 -6.43
CA HIS A 186 7.04 2.16 -7.84
C HIS A 186 8.19 3.16 -8.00
N LYS A 187 9.37 2.65 -8.34
CA LYS A 187 10.63 3.39 -8.40
C LYS A 187 10.53 4.62 -9.30
N GLU A 188 10.04 4.44 -10.51
CA GLU A 188 9.95 5.47 -11.54
C GLU A 188 9.06 6.62 -11.06
N THR A 189 7.92 6.30 -10.44
CA THR A 189 7.01 7.32 -9.89
C THR A 189 7.66 8.05 -8.71
N VAL A 190 8.35 7.36 -7.81
CA VAL A 190 9.06 8.05 -6.71
C VAL A 190 10.08 9.02 -7.26
N LEU A 191 10.90 8.58 -8.22
CA LEU A 191 12.00 9.37 -8.80
C LEU A 191 11.54 10.48 -9.75
N GLU A 192 10.32 10.39 -10.29
CA GLU A 192 9.72 11.47 -11.07
C GLU A 192 9.41 12.71 -10.20
N PHE A 193 9.05 12.49 -8.93
CA PHE A 193 8.63 13.55 -8.02
C PHE A 193 9.66 13.94 -6.97
N GLY A 194 10.79 13.24 -6.87
CA GLY A 194 11.84 13.51 -5.90
C GLY A 194 13.00 12.53 -5.96
N GLU A 195 13.89 12.61 -5.00
CA GLU A 195 14.99 11.66 -4.81
C GLU A 195 14.51 10.43 -4.00
N ILE A 196 15.36 9.40 -3.90
CA ILE A 196 15.05 8.17 -3.17
C ILE A 196 14.60 8.42 -1.72
N ASP A 197 15.10 9.47 -1.10
CA ASP A 197 14.85 9.85 0.29
C ASP A 197 13.90 11.07 0.41
N ASP A 198 13.22 11.45 -0.67
CA ASP A 198 12.21 12.52 -0.60
C ASP A 198 11.06 12.14 0.34
N ARG A 199 10.72 13.11 1.21
CA ARG A 199 9.66 12.97 2.22
C ARG A 199 8.45 13.84 1.95
N GLN A 200 8.43 14.59 0.86
CA GLN A 200 7.31 15.50 0.54
C GLN A 200 6.06 14.73 0.08
N GLY A 201 6.24 13.49 -0.36
CA GLY A 201 5.15 12.60 -0.71
C GLY A 201 4.31 13.05 -1.91
N LEU A 202 4.87 13.83 -2.83
CA LEU A 202 4.15 14.29 -4.02
C LEU A 202 3.73 13.12 -4.92
N TRP A 203 4.53 12.07 -4.94
CA TRP A 203 4.26 10.85 -5.72
C TRP A 203 3.06 10.05 -5.20
N THR A 204 2.63 10.25 -3.93
CA THR A 204 1.46 9.56 -3.34
C THR A 204 0.15 10.34 -3.47
N ARG A 205 0.15 11.46 -4.19
CA ARG A 205 -1.06 12.26 -4.39
C ARG A 205 -2.00 11.62 -5.42
N PRO A 206 -3.31 11.92 -5.34
CA PRO A 206 -4.24 11.50 -6.37
C PRO A 206 -3.77 11.87 -7.78
N GLY A 207 -3.79 10.91 -8.69
CA GLY A 207 -3.29 11.07 -10.06
C GLY A 207 -1.82 10.71 -10.27
N ASN A 208 -1.01 10.69 -9.20
CA ASN A 208 0.41 10.31 -9.25
C ASN A 208 0.64 8.92 -8.65
N PHE A 209 -0.19 8.53 -7.67
CA PHE A 209 0.03 7.34 -6.85
C PHE A 209 -0.08 6.06 -7.67
N VAL A 210 1.03 5.37 -7.83
CA VAL A 210 1.13 4.04 -8.45
C VAL A 210 1.38 3.02 -7.36
N CYS A 211 0.50 2.03 -7.26
CA CYS A 211 0.63 0.91 -6.34
C CYS A 211 0.30 -0.41 -7.04
N ASN A 212 0.37 -1.53 -6.35
CA ASN A 212 0.31 -2.87 -6.93
C ASN A 212 -0.92 -3.68 -6.48
N GLY A 213 -1.82 -3.08 -5.72
CA GLY A 213 -3.05 -3.74 -5.26
C GLY A 213 -4.26 -3.48 -6.17
N PRO A 214 -5.45 -3.91 -5.73
CA PRO A 214 -6.64 -3.95 -6.58
C PRO A 214 -7.31 -2.59 -6.81
N MET A 215 -6.97 -1.56 -6.05
CA MET A 215 -7.62 -0.25 -6.11
C MET A 215 -6.63 0.87 -6.38
N ASN A 216 -7.10 1.89 -7.10
CA ASN A 216 -6.35 3.11 -7.38
C ASN A 216 -6.92 4.29 -6.61
N LEU A 217 -6.05 5.19 -6.16
CA LEU A 217 -6.44 6.42 -5.49
C LEU A 217 -7.07 7.39 -6.49
N LYS A 218 -8.39 7.60 -6.41
CA LYS A 218 -9.11 8.53 -7.30
C LYS A 218 -9.06 9.97 -6.77
N SER A 219 -9.36 10.14 -5.49
CA SER A 219 -9.36 11.45 -4.84
C SER A 219 -9.30 11.29 -3.33
N VAL A 220 -8.81 12.33 -2.64
CA VAL A 220 -8.94 12.50 -1.19
C VAL A 220 -9.86 13.70 -0.97
N SER A 221 -10.96 13.49 -0.24
CA SER A 221 -11.90 14.56 0.11
C SER A 221 -11.80 14.84 1.60
N TYR A 222 -11.39 16.06 1.93
CA TYR A 222 -11.29 16.54 3.30
C TYR A 222 -12.66 17.05 3.74
N THR A 223 -13.39 16.28 4.54
CA THR A 223 -14.58 16.77 5.24
C THR A 223 -14.16 17.42 6.54
N HIS A 224 -13.70 18.68 6.49
CA HIS A 224 -13.61 19.49 7.69
C HIS A 224 -15.02 19.78 8.19
N LEU A 225 -15.44 19.12 9.25
CA LEU A 225 -16.46 19.65 10.14
C LEU A 225 -15.84 20.88 10.79
N ARG A 226 -16.07 22.07 10.21
CA ARG A 226 -15.86 23.30 10.95
C ARG A 226 -16.83 23.24 12.12
N ALA A 227 -16.29 23.08 13.33
CA ALA A 227 -17.02 23.41 14.53
C ALA A 227 -17.45 24.89 14.35
N HIS A 228 -18.74 25.12 14.23
CA HIS A 228 -19.26 26.47 14.36
C HIS A 228 -18.97 26.86 15.80
N GLU A 229 -17.98 27.70 15.99
CA GLU A 229 -17.85 28.47 17.23
C GLU A 229 -19.10 29.34 17.32
N THR A 230 -19.97 28.99 18.23
CA THR A 230 -21.10 29.82 18.67
C THR A 230 -20.63 30.72 19.79
#